data_b1c97eb68a8703c0e14cb2ca1d4d06db
#
_entry.id   b1c97eb68a8703c0e14cb2ca1d4d06db
#
_cell.length_a   1.000
_cell.length_b   1.000
_cell.length_c   1.000
_cell.angle_alpha   90.00
_cell.angle_beta   90.00
_cell.angle_gamma   90.00
#
_symmetry.space_group_name_H-M   'P 1'
#
loop_
_entity.id
_entity.type
_entity.pdbx_description
1 polymer ?
#
loop_
_entity_poly.entity_id
_entity_poly.type
_entity_poly.pdbx_seq_one_letter_code
_entity_poly.pdbx_strand_id
1 'polypeptide(L)'
;MLRRRAVRALLTLGLVVAGLTSAVDAGASATISSIAVSSMIPASLSSNLPLVRLHFSVPTSAANLPPLRVQPNLTTRWQQVSPRDVQAVVTSNLRPAVVYTISTPTRMRCASGCAFTQLRTRTAWVSTNLTWEAQLLAELNYLPVAFTSSTPHGDPSQSVSGHFTWKYADLPTRLSSQWNLGSDNVILHGALMDFQNVNQLPVTGVPDASTWSALIAAVQNNKVDPSTYNYVDVSMSSPETLTLYVAGHSKFHALVNTGIAVSPTATGTYPVYLRYTSQTMSGTNPDGTHYSDPGIPWVSYFNGGDALHGFIRATYGWPQSLGCVEMPFASAKVVWPYTPLGTLVTVH
;
A
#
# COMPACT_ATOMS: atom_id res chain seq x y z
N MET A 1 -13.96 -26.81 -2.37
CA MET A 1 -14.77 -25.70 -1.82
C MET A 1 -13.97 -24.99 -0.73
N LEU A 2 -13.07 -24.10 -1.08
CA LEU A 2 -12.38 -23.23 -0.09
C LEU A 2 -13.01 -21.84 -0.18
N ARG A 3 -13.60 -21.44 0.93
CA ARG A 3 -14.21 -20.13 1.11
C ARG A 3 -13.13 -19.04 0.98
N ARG A 4 -13.34 -18.13 0.02
CA ARG A 4 -12.61 -16.86 -0.07
C ARG A 4 -12.79 -16.11 1.25
N ARG A 5 -11.77 -16.06 2.08
CA ARG A 5 -11.70 -15.12 3.20
C ARG A 5 -11.25 -13.78 2.62
N ALA A 6 -12.21 -12.87 2.50
CA ALA A 6 -11.90 -11.46 2.37
C ALA A 6 -11.01 -11.08 3.56
N VAL A 7 -9.78 -10.68 3.29
CA VAL A 7 -8.91 -10.06 4.29
C VAL A 7 -9.51 -8.68 4.54
N ARG A 8 -10.43 -8.63 5.51
CA ARG A 8 -10.77 -7.36 6.13
C ARG A 8 -9.50 -6.90 6.84
N ALA A 9 -8.89 -5.84 6.32
CA ALA A 9 -7.88 -5.11 7.06
C ALA A 9 -8.54 -4.65 8.37
N LEU A 10 -8.31 -5.40 9.45
CA LEU A 10 -8.62 -4.92 10.78
C LEU A 10 -7.69 -3.74 11.02
N LEU A 11 -8.26 -2.55 11.07
CA LEU A 11 -7.62 -1.38 11.66
C LEU A 11 -7.24 -1.75 13.11
N THR A 12 -6.03 -2.23 13.31
CA THR A 12 -5.48 -2.35 14.65
C THR A 12 -5.14 -0.95 15.12
N LEU A 13 -6.01 -0.41 15.96
CA LEU A 13 -5.68 0.73 16.81
C LEU A 13 -4.46 0.32 17.63
N GLY A 14 -3.27 0.81 17.27
CA GLY A 14 -2.05 0.55 18.01
C GLY A 14 -2.19 1.12 19.42
N LEU A 15 -2.48 0.26 20.38
CA LEU A 15 -2.51 0.63 21.80
C LEU A 15 -1.07 0.71 22.29
N VAL A 16 -0.49 1.89 22.36
CA VAL A 16 0.77 2.10 23.07
C VAL A 16 0.43 2.26 24.55
N VAL A 17 0.51 1.19 25.30
CA VAL A 17 0.43 1.22 26.76
C VAL A 17 1.78 1.69 27.31
N ALA A 18 1.90 2.97 27.62
CA ALA A 18 3.00 3.44 28.44
C ALA A 18 2.67 3.11 29.90
N GLY A 19 3.33 2.11 30.47
CA GLY A 19 3.21 1.76 31.88
C GLY A 19 3.76 2.90 32.75
N LEU A 20 2.90 3.56 33.51
CA LEU A 20 3.26 4.56 34.53
C LEU A 20 3.07 3.93 35.90
N THR A 21 4.17 3.64 36.57
CA THR A 21 4.16 3.36 38.02
C THR A 21 4.19 4.69 38.78
N SER A 22 3.12 5.01 39.48
CA SER A 22 3.06 6.18 40.38
C SER A 22 2.83 5.72 41.80
N ALA A 23 3.61 6.28 42.74
CA ALA A 23 3.39 6.15 44.16
C ALA A 23 2.06 6.83 44.57
N VAL A 24 1.30 6.14 45.40
CA VAL A 24 -0.01 6.57 45.89
C VAL A 24 0.17 7.56 47.03
N ASP A 25 -0.40 8.77 46.88
CA ASP A 25 -0.65 9.67 47.97
C ASP A 25 -2.15 9.94 48.13
N ALA A 26 -2.63 9.96 49.37
CA ALA A 26 -4.03 9.79 49.76
C ALA A 26 -4.89 11.05 49.53
N GLY A 27 -5.37 11.17 48.33
CA GLY A 27 -6.45 12.04 47.86
C GLY A 27 -6.74 11.62 46.43
N ALA A 28 -7.98 11.28 46.11
CA ALA A 28 -8.35 10.68 44.80
C ALA A 28 -7.88 11.56 43.61
N SER A 29 -6.58 11.48 43.30
CA SER A 29 -5.98 12.14 42.14
C SER A 29 -6.41 11.45 40.87
N ALA A 30 -6.98 12.17 39.92
CA ALA A 30 -7.27 11.62 38.59
C ALA A 30 -5.95 11.25 37.90
N THR A 31 -5.76 9.98 37.59
CA THR A 31 -4.63 9.50 36.81
C THR A 31 -5.08 9.13 35.43
N ILE A 32 -4.22 9.36 34.42
CA ILE A 32 -4.46 8.85 33.08
C ILE A 32 -4.14 7.36 33.11
N SER A 33 -5.15 6.50 32.92
CA SER A 33 -5.01 5.05 32.96
C SER A 33 -4.72 4.45 31.59
N SER A 34 -5.09 5.14 30.51
CA SER A 34 -4.70 4.75 29.15
C SER A 34 -4.69 5.93 28.19
N ILE A 35 -3.84 5.81 27.15
CA ILE A 35 -3.67 6.79 26.08
C ILE A 35 -3.74 6.05 24.75
N ALA A 36 -4.64 6.47 23.88
CA ALA A 36 -4.69 6.01 22.49
C ALA A 36 -4.37 7.18 21.55
N VAL A 37 -3.45 6.96 20.61
CA VAL A 37 -3.05 7.94 19.59
C VAL A 37 -3.48 7.42 18.23
N SER A 38 -4.17 8.24 17.44
CA SER A 38 -4.56 7.89 16.09
C SER A 38 -3.35 8.00 15.14
N SER A 39 -3.16 7.01 14.29
CA SER A 39 -2.05 6.96 13.31
C SER A 39 -2.52 7.10 11.86
N MET A 40 -3.82 7.21 11.60
CA MET A 40 -4.37 7.23 10.25
C MET A 40 -5.23 8.47 9.99
N ILE A 41 -5.13 9.02 8.77
CA ILE A 41 -6.00 10.07 8.25
C ILE A 41 -7.07 9.39 7.41
N PRO A 42 -8.37 9.49 7.71
CA PRO A 42 -9.43 8.95 6.87
C PRO A 42 -9.50 9.68 5.52
N ALA A 43 -10.01 8.98 4.50
CA ALA A 43 -10.14 9.50 3.13
C ALA A 43 -10.97 10.80 3.04
N SER A 44 -11.93 10.99 3.94
CA SER A 44 -12.65 12.26 4.10
C SER A 44 -12.19 12.95 5.38
N LEU A 45 -11.59 14.12 5.27
CA LEU A 45 -11.31 15.01 6.41
C LEU A 45 -12.64 15.56 6.94
N SER A 46 -13.32 14.80 7.79
CA SER A 46 -14.35 15.39 8.62
C SER A 46 -13.68 16.22 9.71
N SER A 47 -14.13 17.45 9.91
CA SER A 47 -13.78 18.23 11.08
C SER A 47 -14.01 17.37 12.33
N ASN A 48 -13.05 17.31 13.26
CA ASN A 48 -13.06 16.56 14.52
C ASN A 48 -12.41 15.18 14.51
N LEU A 49 -11.32 15.03 13.74
CA LEU A 49 -10.52 13.80 13.77
C LEU A 49 -9.92 13.58 15.17
N PRO A 50 -10.18 12.44 15.84
CA PRO A 50 -9.60 12.16 17.14
C PRO A 50 -8.08 11.95 17.02
N LEU A 51 -7.31 12.78 17.72
CA LEU A 51 -5.85 12.75 17.76
C LEU A 51 -5.32 11.89 18.90
N VAL A 52 -5.83 12.18 20.10
CA VAL A 52 -5.46 11.51 21.35
C VAL A 52 -6.72 11.27 22.15
N ARG A 53 -6.89 10.07 22.67
CA ARG A 53 -7.93 9.73 23.65
C ARG A 53 -7.26 9.45 24.99
N LEU A 54 -7.76 10.08 26.03
CA LEU A 54 -7.33 9.89 27.41
C LEU A 54 -8.48 9.27 28.21
N HIS A 55 -8.16 8.21 28.93
CA HIS A 55 -9.06 7.64 29.92
C HIS A 55 -8.56 7.95 31.32
N PHE A 56 -9.43 8.46 32.18
CA PHE A 56 -9.11 8.89 33.54
C PHE A 56 -9.68 7.91 34.57
N SER A 57 -8.96 7.78 35.70
CA SER A 57 -9.40 6.97 36.85
C SER A 57 -10.66 7.52 37.53
N VAL A 58 -10.91 8.83 37.41
CA VAL A 58 -12.08 9.54 37.94
C VAL A 58 -12.74 10.39 36.87
N PRO A 59 -14.04 10.78 37.02
CA PRO A 59 -14.69 11.68 36.08
C PRO A 59 -13.93 13.01 35.95
N THR A 60 -13.67 13.41 34.72
CA THR A 60 -12.89 14.60 34.39
C THR A 60 -13.58 15.38 33.26
N SER A 61 -13.67 16.71 33.42
CA SER A 61 -14.28 17.57 32.39
C SER A 61 -13.25 17.97 31.33
N ALA A 62 -13.61 17.84 30.06
CA ALA A 62 -12.83 18.31 28.92
C ALA A 62 -12.53 19.82 28.99
N ALA A 63 -13.44 20.61 29.54
CA ALA A 63 -13.29 22.08 29.69
C ALA A 63 -12.16 22.48 30.65
N ASN A 64 -11.77 21.58 31.56
CA ASN A 64 -10.74 21.84 32.56
C ASN A 64 -9.34 21.39 32.11
N LEU A 65 -9.20 20.84 30.89
CA LEU A 65 -7.92 20.38 30.38
C LEU A 65 -7.20 21.48 29.59
N PRO A 66 -5.90 21.68 29.83
CA PRO A 66 -5.10 22.62 29.04
C PRO A 66 -5.00 22.13 27.59
N PRO A 67 -4.83 23.03 26.60
CA PRO A 67 -4.71 22.66 25.20
C PRO A 67 -3.48 21.76 24.99
N LEU A 68 -3.59 20.80 24.06
CA LEU A 68 -2.46 20.03 23.58
C LEU A 68 -1.48 20.95 22.84
N ARG A 69 -0.19 20.70 23.02
CA ARG A 69 0.86 21.27 22.18
C ARG A 69 1.21 20.26 21.11
N VAL A 70 1.04 20.64 19.87
CA VAL A 70 1.37 19.81 18.71
C VAL A 70 2.38 20.55 17.84
N GLN A 71 3.44 19.88 17.45
CA GLN A 71 4.49 20.41 16.57
C GLN A 71 4.75 19.44 15.40
N PRO A 72 4.70 19.88 14.15
CA PRO A 72 4.28 21.22 13.68
C PRO A 72 2.89 21.61 14.17
N ASN A 73 2.59 22.92 14.20
CA ASN A 73 1.40 23.46 14.83
C ASN A 73 0.11 22.92 14.22
N LEU A 74 -0.77 22.36 15.05
CA LEU A 74 -2.14 21.97 14.72
C LEU A 74 -3.10 22.58 15.72
N THR A 75 -4.24 23.04 15.21
CA THR A 75 -5.33 23.46 16.07
C THR A 75 -6.09 22.24 16.59
N THR A 76 -6.21 22.15 17.91
CA THR A 76 -6.89 21.05 18.58
C THR A 76 -7.87 21.57 19.62
N ARG A 77 -8.93 20.78 19.88
CA ARG A 77 -9.84 21.02 21.00
C ARG A 77 -10.14 19.71 21.72
N TRP A 78 -10.39 19.81 23.04
CA TRP A 78 -10.87 18.68 23.81
C TRP A 78 -12.37 18.48 23.62
N GLN A 79 -12.79 17.23 23.53
CA GLN A 79 -14.19 16.81 23.44
C GLN A 79 -14.44 15.75 24.49
N GLN A 80 -15.56 15.89 25.24
CA GLN A 80 -16.01 14.89 26.18
C GLN A 80 -16.61 13.71 25.43
N VAL A 81 -16.17 12.48 25.75
CA VAL A 81 -16.69 11.23 25.17
C VAL A 81 -17.55 10.49 26.20
N SER A 82 -17.07 10.41 27.43
CA SER A 82 -17.78 9.85 28.59
C SER A 82 -17.31 10.59 29.84
N PRO A 83 -17.91 10.38 31.02
CA PRO A 83 -17.45 11.00 32.23
C PRO A 83 -15.95 10.81 32.54
N ARG A 84 -15.36 9.73 32.04
CA ARG A 84 -13.92 9.41 32.24
C ARG A 84 -13.11 9.45 30.96
N ASP A 85 -13.72 9.61 29.80
CA ASP A 85 -13.02 9.66 28.52
C ASP A 85 -13.10 11.03 27.90
N VAL A 86 -11.94 11.55 27.53
CA VAL A 86 -11.80 12.80 26.81
C VAL A 86 -10.91 12.56 25.59
N GLN A 87 -11.30 13.10 24.46
CA GLN A 87 -10.47 13.06 23.25
C GLN A 87 -10.09 14.45 22.77
N ALA A 88 -8.86 14.59 22.31
CA ALA A 88 -8.45 15.76 21.57
C ALA A 88 -8.76 15.53 20.10
N VAL A 89 -9.47 16.46 19.48
CA VAL A 89 -9.79 16.43 18.05
C VAL A 89 -9.05 17.55 17.33
N VAL A 90 -8.58 17.24 16.12
CA VAL A 90 -7.93 18.22 15.23
C VAL A 90 -9.02 19.00 14.51
N THR A 91 -8.86 20.32 14.46
CA THR A 91 -9.76 21.25 13.76
C THR A 91 -9.08 21.94 12.57
N SER A 92 -7.80 21.66 12.31
CA SER A 92 -7.02 22.12 11.17
C SER A 92 -6.63 20.95 10.24
N ASN A 93 -6.12 21.27 9.05
CA ASN A 93 -5.71 20.25 8.11
C ASN A 93 -4.46 19.49 8.60
N LEU A 94 -4.56 18.17 8.66
CA LEU A 94 -3.43 17.27 8.84
C LEU A 94 -2.70 17.06 7.52
N ARG A 95 -1.38 16.97 7.56
CA ARG A 95 -0.56 16.58 6.41
C ARG A 95 -0.09 15.14 6.61
N PRO A 96 -0.26 14.25 5.63
CA PRO A 96 0.27 12.90 5.71
C PRO A 96 1.80 12.91 5.73
N ALA A 97 2.38 11.88 6.32
CA ALA A 97 3.83 11.69 6.46
C ALA A 97 4.57 12.73 7.31
N VAL A 98 3.92 13.79 7.78
CA VAL A 98 4.50 14.72 8.73
C VAL A 98 4.51 14.09 10.11
N VAL A 99 5.69 14.03 10.74
CA VAL A 99 5.82 13.58 12.13
C VAL A 99 5.41 14.69 13.09
N TYR A 100 4.29 14.46 13.76
CA TYR A 100 3.82 15.39 14.78
C TYR A 100 4.28 14.95 16.16
N THR A 101 4.85 15.89 16.92
CA THR A 101 5.12 15.69 18.34
C THR A 101 3.96 16.26 19.13
N ILE A 102 3.30 15.42 19.91
CA ILE A 102 2.16 15.77 20.74
C ILE A 102 2.64 15.81 22.19
N SER A 103 2.35 16.89 22.89
CA SER A 103 2.69 17.02 24.29
C SER A 103 1.60 17.73 25.08
N THR A 104 1.48 17.38 26.35
CA THR A 104 0.73 18.15 27.34
C THR A 104 1.67 19.11 28.10
N PRO A 105 1.17 20.18 28.66
CA PRO A 105 1.94 20.98 29.64
C PRO A 105 2.44 20.10 30.79
N THR A 106 3.55 20.50 31.42
CA THR A 106 4.28 19.72 32.43
C THR A 106 3.46 19.37 33.68
N ARG A 107 2.40 20.12 33.94
CA ARG A 107 1.42 19.86 35.02
C ARG A 107 0.04 20.23 34.52
N MET A 108 -0.85 19.24 34.44
CA MET A 108 -2.27 19.48 34.24
C MET A 108 -2.91 19.51 35.63
N ARG A 109 -3.65 20.58 35.93
CA ARG A 109 -4.49 20.65 37.12
C ARG A 109 -5.93 20.56 36.69
N CYS A 110 -6.67 19.62 37.24
CA CYS A 110 -8.12 19.65 37.16
C CYS A 110 -8.70 20.35 38.38
N ALA A 111 -9.92 20.81 38.28
CA ALA A 111 -10.61 21.52 39.36
C ALA A 111 -10.67 20.76 40.71
N SER A 112 -10.50 19.43 40.67
CA SER A 112 -10.44 18.50 41.78
C SER A 112 -9.03 18.23 42.34
N GLY A 113 -7.99 18.95 41.88
CA GLY A 113 -6.63 18.79 42.42
C GLY A 113 -5.78 17.67 41.82
N CYS A 114 -6.19 17.09 40.69
CA CYS A 114 -5.42 16.04 40.04
C CYS A 114 -4.12 16.54 39.40
N ALA A 115 -3.03 15.78 39.57
CA ALA A 115 -1.77 15.99 38.88
C ALA A 115 -1.57 14.94 37.77
N PHE A 116 -1.15 15.39 36.61
CA PHE A 116 -0.86 14.48 35.46
C PHE A 116 0.64 14.50 35.18
N THR A 117 1.14 13.32 34.78
CA THR A 117 2.46 13.23 34.18
C THR A 117 2.42 13.84 32.77
N GLN A 118 3.51 14.51 32.39
CA GLN A 118 3.62 15.07 31.05
C GLN A 118 3.50 13.97 29.98
N LEU A 119 2.53 14.11 29.10
CA LEU A 119 2.45 13.32 27.88
C LEU A 119 3.42 13.89 26.85
N ARG A 120 4.26 13.06 26.28
CA ARG A 120 5.02 13.35 25.07
C ARG A 120 5.04 12.13 24.17
N THR A 121 4.48 12.24 23.00
CA THR A 121 4.47 11.18 22.00
C THR A 121 4.72 11.73 20.61
N ARG A 122 5.23 10.89 19.72
CA ARG A 122 5.43 11.22 18.31
C ARG A 122 4.57 10.27 17.49
N THR A 123 3.92 10.81 16.48
CA THR A 123 3.14 10.02 15.54
C THR A 123 3.21 10.64 14.15
N ALA A 124 3.12 9.80 13.14
CA ALA A 124 2.93 10.23 11.75
C ALA A 124 1.61 9.65 11.26
N TRP A 125 0.83 10.46 10.55
CA TRP A 125 -0.41 10.00 9.97
C TRP A 125 -0.20 9.51 8.55
N VAL A 126 -0.92 8.46 8.19
CA VAL A 126 -0.93 7.87 6.86
C VAL A 126 -2.30 8.17 6.25
N SER A 127 -2.31 8.72 5.04
CA SER A 127 -3.56 8.93 4.32
C SER A 127 -4.14 7.60 3.83
N THR A 128 -5.46 7.49 3.88
CA THR A 128 -6.23 6.40 3.25
C THR A 128 -6.96 6.89 1.99
N ASN A 129 -6.61 8.07 1.47
CA ASN A 129 -7.23 8.64 0.29
C ASN A 129 -6.61 8.04 -0.99
N LEU A 130 -7.21 6.95 -1.48
CA LEU A 130 -6.77 6.23 -2.68
C LEU A 130 -6.87 7.09 -3.96
N THR A 131 -7.78 8.05 -4.03
CA THR A 131 -7.84 8.99 -5.15
C THR A 131 -6.62 9.91 -5.18
N TRP A 132 -6.18 10.38 -4.03
CA TRP A 132 -4.98 11.19 -3.93
C TRP A 132 -3.70 10.39 -4.19
N GLU A 133 -3.63 9.16 -3.69
CA GLU A 133 -2.54 8.23 -4.02
C GLU A 133 -2.44 8.02 -5.54
N ALA A 134 -3.59 7.73 -6.19
CA ALA A 134 -3.66 7.59 -7.63
C ALA A 134 -3.24 8.87 -8.38
N GLN A 135 -3.62 10.06 -7.87
CA GLN A 135 -3.20 11.34 -8.43
C GLN A 135 -1.68 11.46 -8.45
N LEU A 136 -1.02 11.29 -7.28
CA LEU A 136 0.43 11.42 -7.17
C LEU A 136 1.17 10.39 -8.05
N LEU A 137 0.72 9.13 -8.06
CA LEU A 137 1.30 8.09 -8.90
C LEU A 137 1.10 8.37 -10.40
N ALA A 138 -0.03 8.96 -10.82
CA ALA A 138 -0.26 9.35 -12.20
C ALA A 138 0.63 10.53 -12.62
N GLU A 139 0.79 11.55 -11.77
CA GLU A 139 1.68 12.70 -11.98
C GLU A 139 3.14 12.25 -12.08
N LEU A 140 3.53 11.23 -11.33
CA LEU A 140 4.87 10.63 -11.34
C LEU A 140 5.08 9.58 -12.44
N ASN A 141 4.10 9.34 -13.31
CA ASN A 141 4.13 8.41 -14.46
C ASN A 141 4.10 6.90 -14.11
N TYR A 142 3.77 6.50 -12.90
CA TYR A 142 3.66 5.08 -12.53
C TYR A 142 2.36 4.41 -12.97
N LEU A 143 1.33 5.17 -13.39
CA LEU A 143 0.04 4.63 -13.81
C LEU A 143 -0.17 4.68 -15.34
N PRO A 144 -0.97 3.77 -15.91
CA PRO A 144 -1.37 3.81 -17.32
C PRO A 144 -2.42 4.90 -17.60
N VAL A 145 -2.77 5.70 -16.61
CA VAL A 145 -3.66 6.85 -16.69
C VAL A 145 -2.90 8.13 -16.38
N ALA A 146 -3.26 9.22 -17.04
CA ALA A 146 -2.80 10.58 -16.75
C ALA A 146 -3.82 11.26 -15.85
N PHE A 147 -3.35 12.11 -14.94
CA PHE A 147 -4.19 13.01 -14.16
C PHE A 147 -4.12 14.42 -14.70
N THR A 148 -5.27 15.06 -14.87
CA THR A 148 -5.39 16.48 -15.22
C THR A 148 -6.13 17.20 -14.11
N SER A 149 -5.45 18.12 -13.43
CA SER A 149 -6.04 18.94 -12.38
C SER A 149 -7.04 19.95 -12.95
N SER A 150 -8.15 20.16 -12.28
CA SER A 150 -9.15 21.20 -12.59
C SER A 150 -8.75 22.59 -12.07
N THR A 151 -7.74 22.66 -11.20
CA THR A 151 -7.19 23.90 -10.61
C THR A 151 -5.67 23.84 -10.65
N PRO A 152 -4.97 25.00 -10.68
CA PRO A 152 -3.51 25.00 -10.56
C PRO A 152 -3.07 24.19 -9.32
N HIS A 153 -2.15 23.26 -9.52
CA HIS A 153 -1.61 22.43 -8.46
C HIS A 153 -0.57 23.24 -7.68
N GLY A 154 -0.87 23.60 -6.42
CA GLY A 154 0.03 24.41 -5.60
C GLY A 154 0.87 23.58 -4.62
N ASP A 155 0.23 22.76 -3.79
CA ASP A 155 0.88 21.98 -2.71
C ASP A 155 0.54 20.49 -2.88
N PRO A 156 1.49 19.63 -3.28
CA PRO A 156 1.24 18.20 -3.46
C PRO A 156 0.95 17.46 -2.13
N SER A 157 1.06 18.13 -0.99
CA SER A 157 0.61 17.57 0.29
C SER A 157 -0.91 17.62 0.48
N GLN A 158 -1.66 18.03 -0.55
CA GLN A 158 -3.13 18.07 -0.57
C GLN A 158 -3.65 17.51 -1.89
N SER A 159 -4.74 16.75 -1.83
CA SER A 159 -5.42 16.31 -3.06
C SER A 159 -6.12 17.50 -3.73
N VAL A 160 -6.14 17.50 -5.05
CA VAL A 160 -6.88 18.48 -5.85
C VAL A 160 -7.94 17.78 -6.68
N SER A 161 -8.98 18.52 -7.06
CA SER A 161 -9.99 18.02 -8.00
C SER A 161 -9.41 17.90 -9.41
N GLY A 162 -9.79 16.86 -10.13
CA GLY A 162 -9.32 16.59 -11.46
C GLY A 162 -9.95 15.34 -12.05
N HIS A 163 -9.47 14.93 -13.21
CA HIS A 163 -9.93 13.74 -13.90
C HIS A 163 -8.77 12.88 -14.40
N PHE A 164 -9.03 11.58 -14.53
CA PHE A 164 -8.08 10.60 -15.04
C PHE A 164 -8.46 10.21 -16.47
N THR A 165 -7.47 10.11 -17.34
CA THR A 165 -7.64 9.66 -18.73
C THR A 165 -6.63 8.55 -19.03
N TRP A 166 -7.05 7.51 -19.76
CA TRP A 166 -6.13 6.47 -20.21
C TRP A 166 -5.07 7.06 -21.16
N LYS A 167 -3.79 6.75 -20.91
CA LYS A 167 -2.68 7.16 -21.78
C LYS A 167 -2.58 6.28 -23.04
N TYR A 168 -3.07 5.05 -22.98
CA TYR A 168 -2.87 4.03 -24.00
C TYR A 168 -4.19 3.40 -24.40
N ALA A 169 -4.59 3.59 -25.66
CA ALA A 169 -5.87 3.08 -26.20
C ALA A 169 -5.85 1.56 -26.44
N ASP A 170 -4.66 0.99 -26.71
CA ASP A 170 -4.52 -0.42 -27.14
C ASP A 170 -4.31 -1.40 -25.98
N LEU A 171 -4.34 -0.92 -24.73
CA LEU A 171 -4.30 -1.83 -23.58
C LEU A 171 -5.55 -2.71 -23.55
N PRO A 172 -5.39 -4.04 -23.27
CA PRO A 172 -6.51 -4.96 -23.20
C PRO A 172 -7.59 -4.52 -22.21
N THR A 173 -8.86 -4.63 -22.60
CA THR A 173 -10.01 -4.28 -21.76
C THR A 173 -10.00 -5.03 -20.42
N ARG A 174 -9.45 -6.27 -20.40
CA ARG A 174 -9.32 -7.05 -19.15
C ARG A 174 -8.40 -6.40 -18.12
N LEU A 175 -7.45 -5.55 -18.53
CA LEU A 175 -6.69 -4.71 -17.62
C LEU A 175 -7.47 -3.45 -17.26
N SER A 176 -7.96 -2.70 -18.28
CA SER A 176 -8.61 -1.41 -18.04
C SER A 176 -9.90 -1.52 -17.22
N SER A 177 -10.62 -2.64 -17.32
CA SER A 177 -11.83 -2.90 -16.50
C SER A 177 -11.54 -3.07 -15.00
N GLN A 178 -10.29 -3.24 -14.61
CA GLN A 178 -9.90 -3.37 -13.19
C GLN A 178 -9.58 -2.01 -12.54
N TRP A 179 -9.57 -0.93 -13.33
CA TRP A 179 -9.42 0.41 -12.78
C TRP A 179 -10.71 0.88 -12.12
N ASN A 180 -10.63 1.18 -10.84
CA ASN A 180 -11.73 1.72 -10.06
C ASN A 180 -11.21 2.83 -9.14
N LEU A 181 -11.42 4.07 -9.55
CA LEU A 181 -10.93 5.24 -8.82
C LEU A 181 -11.54 5.32 -7.41
N GLY A 182 -10.70 5.61 -6.42
CA GLY A 182 -11.10 5.71 -5.02
C GLY A 182 -11.29 4.36 -4.32
N SER A 183 -11.05 3.25 -5.01
CA SER A 183 -11.05 1.90 -4.46
C SER A 183 -9.69 1.26 -4.59
N ASP A 184 -9.37 0.35 -3.66
CA ASP A 184 -8.21 -0.52 -3.80
C ASP A 184 -8.37 -1.41 -5.04
N ASN A 185 -7.41 -1.32 -5.95
CA ASN A 185 -7.40 -2.11 -7.18
C ASN A 185 -5.98 -2.50 -7.56
N VAL A 186 -5.84 -3.56 -8.33
CA VAL A 186 -4.55 -4.15 -8.67
C VAL A 186 -3.64 -3.20 -9.47
N ILE A 187 -4.22 -2.29 -10.27
CA ILE A 187 -3.45 -1.31 -11.05
C ILE A 187 -2.76 -0.31 -10.12
N LEU A 188 -3.50 0.20 -9.13
CA LEU A 188 -2.95 1.10 -8.12
C LEU A 188 -1.90 0.38 -7.26
N HIS A 189 -2.19 -0.85 -6.84
CA HIS A 189 -1.27 -1.68 -6.06
C HIS A 189 0.05 -1.93 -6.79
N GLY A 190 0.00 -2.34 -8.07
CA GLY A 190 1.21 -2.54 -8.88
C GLY A 190 2.03 -1.26 -9.06
N ALA A 191 1.38 -0.14 -9.36
CA ALA A 191 2.04 1.16 -9.49
C ALA A 191 2.73 1.61 -8.19
N LEU A 192 2.10 1.37 -7.04
CA LEU A 192 2.69 1.67 -5.75
C LEU A 192 3.92 0.79 -5.45
N MET A 193 3.85 -0.52 -5.78
CA MET A 193 5.00 -1.42 -5.64
C MET A 193 6.18 -0.97 -6.52
N ASP A 194 5.92 -0.54 -7.75
CA ASP A 194 6.95 -0.03 -8.65
C ASP A 194 7.56 1.26 -8.11
N PHE A 195 6.73 2.21 -7.67
CA PHE A 195 7.21 3.43 -6.99
C PHE A 195 8.09 3.11 -5.77
N GLN A 196 7.66 2.18 -4.92
CA GLN A 196 8.42 1.76 -3.74
C GLN A 196 9.77 1.16 -4.15
N ASN A 197 9.79 0.30 -5.17
CA ASN A 197 11.00 -0.33 -5.70
C ASN A 197 12.00 0.71 -6.25
N VAL A 198 11.54 1.61 -7.11
CA VAL A 198 12.39 2.67 -7.72
C VAL A 198 12.95 3.62 -6.66
N ASN A 199 12.21 3.89 -5.61
CA ASN A 199 12.63 4.78 -4.52
C ASN A 199 13.29 4.04 -3.34
N GLN A 200 13.65 2.74 -3.50
CA GLN A 200 14.34 1.91 -2.50
C GLN A 200 13.61 1.83 -1.15
N LEU A 201 12.30 1.85 -1.20
CA LEU A 201 11.42 1.63 -0.06
C LEU A 201 11.08 0.13 0.08
N PRO A 202 10.61 -0.33 1.24
CA PRO A 202 10.02 -1.66 1.35
C PRO A 202 8.87 -1.83 0.35
N VAL A 203 8.99 -2.84 -0.54
CA VAL A 203 7.98 -3.08 -1.59
C VAL A 203 6.84 -3.89 -1.01
N THR A 204 5.86 -3.20 -0.47
CA THR A 204 4.70 -3.80 0.22
C THR A 204 3.39 -3.65 -0.54
N GLY A 205 3.33 -2.70 -1.50
CA GLY A 205 2.08 -2.29 -2.14
C GLY A 205 1.10 -1.57 -1.20
N VAL A 206 1.55 -1.21 0.00
CA VAL A 206 0.76 -0.46 1.00
C VAL A 206 1.47 0.86 1.31
N PRO A 207 0.78 2.01 1.21
CA PRO A 207 1.40 3.31 1.43
C PRO A 207 1.51 3.59 2.93
N ASP A 208 2.69 3.35 3.50
CA ASP A 208 3.05 3.78 4.86
C ASP A 208 3.50 5.27 4.88
N ALA A 209 3.88 5.76 6.05
CA ALA A 209 4.33 7.15 6.22
C ALA A 209 5.58 7.48 5.38
N SER A 210 6.49 6.52 5.20
CA SER A 210 7.69 6.72 4.38
C SER A 210 7.34 6.80 2.90
N THR A 211 6.42 5.96 2.45
CA THR A 211 5.89 5.97 1.08
C THR A 211 5.18 7.29 0.77
N TRP A 212 4.29 7.77 1.65
CA TRP A 212 3.62 9.06 1.48
C TRP A 212 4.61 10.23 1.43
N SER A 213 5.62 10.22 2.32
CA SER A 213 6.67 11.25 2.32
C SER A 213 7.43 11.26 1.00
N ALA A 214 7.78 10.09 0.48
CA ALA A 214 8.49 9.94 -0.77
C ALA A 214 7.64 10.38 -1.99
N LEU A 215 6.34 10.00 -2.03
CA LEU A 215 5.40 10.42 -3.09
C LEU A 215 5.30 11.95 -3.17
N ILE A 216 5.02 12.59 -2.03
CA ILE A 216 4.91 14.06 -1.95
C ILE A 216 6.22 14.73 -2.36
N ALA A 217 7.35 14.25 -1.84
CA ALA A 217 8.66 14.79 -2.18
C ALA A 217 9.02 14.59 -3.66
N ALA A 218 8.65 13.46 -4.26
CA ALA A 218 8.88 13.19 -5.67
C ALA A 218 8.10 14.17 -6.57
N VAL A 219 6.83 14.43 -6.26
CA VAL A 219 6.02 15.43 -6.99
C VAL A 219 6.59 16.84 -6.80
N GLN A 220 6.93 17.23 -5.56
CA GLN A 220 7.54 18.55 -5.28
C GLN A 220 8.83 18.80 -6.08
N ASN A 221 9.62 17.73 -6.29
CA ASN A 221 10.89 17.81 -7.01
C ASN A 221 10.75 17.44 -8.50
N ASN A 222 9.54 17.28 -9.01
CA ASN A 222 9.23 16.85 -10.38
C ASN A 222 10.03 15.59 -10.80
N LYS A 223 10.15 14.63 -9.89
CA LYS A 223 10.89 13.37 -10.08
C LYS A 223 10.00 12.34 -10.77
N VAL A 224 9.68 12.59 -12.04
CA VAL A 224 8.84 11.72 -12.87
C VAL A 224 9.63 10.47 -13.26
N ASP A 225 9.00 9.30 -13.21
CA ASP A 225 9.59 8.05 -13.71
C ASP A 225 9.75 8.13 -15.24
N PRO A 226 10.99 7.96 -15.77
CA PRO A 226 11.24 7.95 -17.19
C PRO A 226 10.81 6.65 -17.88
N SER A 227 10.47 5.62 -17.12
CA SER A 227 10.11 4.29 -17.64
C SER A 227 8.75 4.31 -18.32
N THR A 228 8.52 3.34 -19.18
CA THR A 228 7.21 3.10 -19.80
C THR A 228 6.38 2.16 -18.95
N TYR A 229 5.06 2.31 -18.98
CA TYR A 229 4.15 1.35 -18.37
C TYR A 229 4.20 0.02 -19.14
N ASN A 230 4.48 -1.07 -18.41
CA ASN A 230 4.59 -2.42 -18.95
C ASN A 230 3.46 -3.29 -18.40
N TYR A 231 3.01 -4.23 -19.23
CA TYR A 231 1.95 -5.17 -18.89
C TYR A 231 2.14 -6.49 -19.62
N VAL A 232 1.88 -7.60 -18.94
CA VAL A 232 1.94 -8.96 -19.51
C VAL A 232 0.56 -9.58 -19.50
N ASP A 233 0.15 -10.09 -20.66
CA ASP A 233 -1.10 -10.82 -20.87
C ASP A 233 -0.80 -12.26 -21.27
N VAL A 234 -1.29 -13.22 -20.49
CA VAL A 234 -1.11 -14.65 -20.71
C VAL A 234 -2.46 -15.29 -21.01
N SER A 235 -2.61 -15.83 -22.21
CA SER A 235 -3.78 -16.60 -22.62
C SER A 235 -3.54 -18.08 -22.42
N MET A 236 -4.38 -18.74 -21.64
CA MET A 236 -4.42 -20.19 -21.45
C MET A 236 -5.23 -20.92 -22.55
N SER A 237 -5.78 -20.17 -23.53
CA SER A 237 -6.42 -20.75 -24.69
C SER A 237 -5.37 -21.38 -25.61
N SER A 238 -5.65 -22.60 -26.12
CA SER A 238 -4.71 -23.32 -27.02
C SER A 238 -4.67 -22.68 -28.41
N PRO A 239 -3.50 -22.36 -28.95
CA PRO A 239 -2.18 -22.44 -28.30
C PRO A 239 -2.00 -21.36 -27.22
N GLU A 240 -1.42 -21.76 -26.08
CA GLU A 240 -1.16 -20.83 -24.98
C GLU A 240 -0.10 -19.81 -25.37
N THR A 241 -0.37 -18.55 -25.05
CA THR A 241 0.48 -17.43 -25.50
C THR A 241 0.71 -16.40 -24.41
N LEU A 242 1.83 -15.69 -24.52
CA LEU A 242 2.12 -14.50 -23.77
C LEU A 242 2.27 -13.32 -24.71
N THR A 243 1.64 -12.19 -24.36
CA THR A 243 1.84 -10.91 -25.04
C THR A 243 2.40 -9.90 -24.04
N LEU A 244 3.53 -9.30 -24.36
CA LEU A 244 4.12 -8.19 -23.62
C LEU A 244 3.68 -6.88 -24.26
N TYR A 245 3.06 -6.01 -23.46
CA TYR A 245 2.72 -4.63 -23.81
C TYR A 245 3.71 -3.66 -23.20
N VAL A 246 4.21 -2.71 -23.96
CA VAL A 246 5.10 -1.63 -23.55
C VAL A 246 4.53 -0.31 -24.07
N ALA A 247 4.31 0.65 -23.20
CA ALA A 247 3.64 1.90 -23.54
C ALA A 247 2.31 1.69 -24.30
N GLY A 248 1.55 0.67 -23.89
CA GLY A 248 0.26 0.33 -24.50
C GLY A 248 0.32 -0.50 -25.78
N HIS A 249 1.48 -0.64 -26.43
CA HIS A 249 1.61 -1.39 -27.67
C HIS A 249 2.12 -2.81 -27.43
N SER A 250 1.58 -3.77 -28.17
CA SER A 250 2.11 -5.15 -28.20
C SER A 250 3.54 -5.13 -28.75
N LYS A 251 4.51 -5.35 -27.89
CA LYS A 251 5.94 -5.33 -28.22
C LYS A 251 6.48 -6.71 -28.55
N PHE A 252 5.98 -7.74 -27.88
CA PHE A 252 6.48 -9.09 -28.02
C PHE A 252 5.34 -10.10 -27.82
N HIS A 253 5.39 -11.19 -28.57
CA HIS A 253 4.43 -12.28 -28.48
C HIS A 253 5.16 -13.62 -28.60
N ALA A 254 4.79 -14.61 -27.78
CA ALA A 254 5.40 -15.92 -27.77
C ALA A 254 4.42 -17.02 -27.35
N LEU A 255 4.66 -18.25 -27.83
CA LEU A 255 4.08 -19.44 -27.24
C LEU A 255 4.69 -19.67 -25.84
N VAL A 256 3.86 -20.07 -24.89
CA VAL A 256 4.23 -20.38 -23.52
C VAL A 256 3.58 -21.69 -23.08
N ASN A 257 3.98 -22.21 -21.92
CA ASN A 257 3.31 -23.31 -21.26
C ASN A 257 2.83 -22.86 -19.90
N THR A 258 1.57 -23.12 -19.57
CA THR A 258 1.01 -22.87 -18.25
C THR A 258 0.89 -24.18 -17.45
N GLY A 259 0.28 -24.09 -16.26
CA GLY A 259 0.13 -25.22 -15.34
C GLY A 259 -0.83 -26.28 -15.85
N ILE A 260 -0.47 -27.55 -15.62
CA ILE A 260 -1.35 -28.71 -15.90
C ILE A 260 -2.61 -28.69 -15.01
N ALA A 261 -3.63 -29.46 -15.40
CA ALA A 261 -4.94 -29.46 -14.74
C ALA A 261 -4.91 -29.71 -13.21
N VAL A 262 -3.94 -30.48 -12.71
CA VAL A 262 -3.79 -30.78 -11.28
C VAL A 262 -2.98 -29.70 -10.52
N SER A 263 -2.32 -28.81 -11.25
CA SER A 263 -1.56 -27.66 -10.69
C SER A 263 -1.64 -26.50 -11.69
N PRO A 264 -2.84 -25.90 -11.87
CA PRO A 264 -3.06 -24.88 -12.89
C PRO A 264 -2.41 -23.56 -12.49
N THR A 265 -1.97 -22.77 -13.49
CA THR A 265 -1.61 -21.38 -13.29
C THR A 265 -2.83 -20.61 -12.79
N ALA A 266 -2.66 -19.80 -11.76
CA ALA A 266 -3.76 -19.01 -11.18
C ALA A 266 -4.25 -17.96 -12.17
N THR A 267 -5.55 -17.99 -12.50
CA THR A 267 -6.20 -16.96 -13.33
C THR A 267 -6.46 -15.69 -12.51
N GLY A 268 -6.31 -14.53 -13.15
CA GLY A 268 -6.46 -13.22 -12.53
C GLY A 268 -5.37 -12.25 -12.94
N THR A 269 -5.31 -11.10 -12.31
CA THR A 269 -4.25 -10.10 -12.51
C THR A 269 -3.45 -9.91 -11.23
N TYR A 270 -2.14 -9.99 -11.33
CA TYR A 270 -1.23 -10.01 -10.19
C TYR A 270 0.00 -9.13 -10.46
N PRO A 271 0.52 -8.38 -9.49
CA PRO A 271 1.79 -7.68 -9.65
C PRO A 271 2.98 -8.65 -9.48
N VAL A 272 4.02 -8.44 -10.24
CA VAL A 272 5.32 -9.09 -9.98
C VAL A 272 5.83 -8.63 -8.63
N TYR A 273 6.10 -9.57 -7.72
CA TYR A 273 6.50 -9.25 -6.35
C TYR A 273 7.91 -9.73 -5.96
N LEU A 274 8.51 -10.62 -6.77
CA LEU A 274 9.84 -11.17 -6.49
C LEU A 274 10.52 -11.54 -7.81
N ARG A 275 11.85 -11.27 -7.91
CA ARG A 275 12.60 -11.52 -9.15
C ARG A 275 13.98 -12.10 -8.87
N TYR A 276 14.40 -12.99 -9.78
CA TYR A 276 15.75 -13.54 -9.81
C TYR A 276 16.27 -13.61 -11.25
N THR A 277 17.53 -13.26 -11.46
CA THR A 277 18.20 -13.52 -12.76
C THR A 277 18.33 -15.01 -13.04
N SER A 278 18.55 -15.79 -11.99
CA SER A 278 18.56 -17.24 -12.00
C SER A 278 18.32 -17.78 -10.58
N GLN A 279 17.62 -18.90 -10.49
CA GLN A 279 17.46 -19.61 -9.21
C GLN A 279 17.28 -21.12 -9.42
N THR A 280 17.45 -21.91 -8.37
CA THR A 280 17.00 -23.31 -8.33
C THR A 280 15.52 -23.33 -7.95
N MET A 281 14.67 -23.92 -8.80
CA MET A 281 13.27 -24.20 -8.49
C MET A 281 13.13 -25.64 -8.02
N SER A 282 12.48 -25.85 -6.89
CA SER A 282 12.25 -27.18 -6.31
C SER A 282 10.83 -27.30 -5.76
N GLY A 283 10.31 -28.52 -5.77
CA GLY A 283 8.96 -28.80 -5.29
C GLY A 283 8.66 -30.30 -5.35
N THR A 284 7.37 -30.60 -5.34
CA THR A 284 6.85 -31.96 -5.40
C THR A 284 5.93 -32.12 -6.60
N ASN A 285 6.21 -33.10 -7.41
CA ASN A 285 5.36 -33.49 -8.53
C ASN A 285 4.01 -34.07 -8.04
N PRO A 286 2.96 -34.09 -8.86
CA PRO A 286 1.67 -34.66 -8.49
C PRO A 286 1.70 -36.13 -8.07
N ASP A 287 2.71 -36.88 -8.51
CA ASP A 287 2.96 -38.28 -8.11
C ASP A 287 3.70 -38.44 -6.78
N GLY A 288 4.02 -37.33 -6.11
CA GLY A 288 4.73 -37.31 -4.83
C GLY A 288 6.26 -37.31 -4.95
N THR A 289 6.84 -37.40 -6.14
CA THR A 289 8.30 -37.29 -6.33
C THR A 289 8.77 -35.86 -6.19
N HIS A 290 10.00 -35.67 -5.69
CA HIS A 290 10.60 -34.34 -5.59
C HIS A 290 11.35 -33.99 -6.89
N TYR A 291 11.28 -32.71 -7.28
CA TYR A 291 12.11 -32.15 -8.34
C TYR A 291 13.01 -31.03 -7.79
N SER A 292 14.11 -30.80 -8.47
CA SER A 292 15.02 -29.69 -8.21
C SER A 292 15.73 -29.31 -9.51
N ASP A 293 15.27 -28.18 -10.11
CA ASP A 293 15.74 -27.67 -11.39
C ASP A 293 16.69 -26.48 -11.14
N PRO A 294 18.01 -26.68 -11.20
CA PRO A 294 18.97 -25.62 -10.97
C PRO A 294 19.09 -24.68 -12.17
N GLY A 295 19.39 -23.41 -11.88
CA GLY A 295 19.74 -22.44 -12.90
C GLY A 295 18.56 -21.96 -13.76
N ILE A 296 17.34 -22.03 -13.28
CA ILE A 296 16.16 -21.49 -13.98
C ILE A 296 16.35 -19.97 -14.17
N PRO A 297 16.39 -19.48 -15.43
CA PRO A 297 16.73 -18.08 -15.68
C PRO A 297 15.51 -17.16 -15.78
N TRP A 298 15.76 -15.86 -15.50
CA TRP A 298 14.82 -14.75 -15.73
C TRP A 298 13.46 -14.94 -15.05
N VAL A 299 13.49 -15.21 -13.75
CA VAL A 299 12.31 -15.53 -12.96
C VAL A 299 11.64 -14.25 -12.44
N SER A 300 10.33 -14.11 -12.69
CA SER A 300 9.46 -13.04 -12.17
C SER A 300 8.21 -13.65 -11.55
N TYR A 301 8.19 -13.79 -10.21
CA TYR A 301 7.04 -14.32 -9.47
C TYR A 301 5.93 -13.30 -9.41
N PHE A 302 4.68 -13.73 -9.67
CA PHE A 302 3.51 -12.87 -9.67
C PHE A 302 2.38 -13.37 -8.75
N ASN A 303 2.27 -14.69 -8.48
CA ASN A 303 1.26 -15.22 -7.57
C ASN A 303 1.74 -16.49 -6.86
N GLY A 304 1.94 -16.44 -5.54
CA GLY A 304 2.40 -17.61 -4.76
C GLY A 304 3.68 -18.21 -5.35
N GLY A 305 3.60 -19.44 -5.91
CA GLY A 305 4.70 -20.08 -6.62
C GLY A 305 4.72 -19.82 -8.12
N ASP A 306 3.70 -19.18 -8.68
CA ASP A 306 3.60 -18.95 -10.12
C ASP A 306 4.53 -17.84 -10.58
N ALA A 307 5.36 -18.12 -11.60
CA ALA A 307 6.33 -17.19 -12.14
C ALA A 307 6.38 -17.23 -13.66
N LEU A 308 6.75 -16.09 -14.27
CA LEU A 308 7.24 -16.05 -15.64
C LEU A 308 8.73 -16.44 -15.60
N HIS A 309 9.16 -17.42 -16.39
CA HIS A 309 10.57 -17.79 -16.45
C HIS A 309 10.95 -18.53 -17.73
N GLY A 310 12.24 -18.63 -17.99
CA GLY A 310 12.76 -19.50 -19.04
C GLY A 310 12.80 -20.96 -18.59
N PHE A 311 12.35 -21.87 -19.46
CA PHE A 311 12.47 -23.32 -19.26
C PHE A 311 12.59 -24.02 -20.61
N ILE A 312 13.37 -25.10 -20.68
CA ILE A 312 13.55 -25.85 -21.93
C ILE A 312 12.46 -26.91 -22.04
N ARG A 313 11.65 -26.80 -23.08
CA ARG A 313 10.64 -27.80 -23.49
C ARG A 313 10.83 -28.15 -24.98
N ALA A 314 10.40 -29.32 -25.36
CA ALA A 314 10.41 -29.72 -26.78
C ALA A 314 9.47 -28.84 -27.62
N THR A 315 8.35 -28.41 -27.03
CA THR A 315 7.34 -27.56 -27.68
C THR A 315 6.67 -26.65 -26.64
N TYR A 316 6.00 -25.60 -27.12
CA TYR A 316 5.24 -24.67 -26.31
C TYR A 316 3.83 -24.48 -26.88
N GLY A 317 2.92 -23.93 -26.09
CA GLY A 317 1.56 -23.61 -26.48
C GLY A 317 0.49 -24.48 -25.80
N TRP A 318 0.85 -25.22 -24.73
CA TRP A 318 -0.10 -26.02 -23.95
C TRP A 318 0.36 -26.23 -22.50
N PRO A 319 -0.53 -26.69 -21.57
CA PRO A 319 -0.20 -26.90 -20.18
C PRO A 319 0.89 -27.97 -19.98
N GLN A 320 2.02 -27.60 -19.36
CA GLN A 320 3.15 -28.50 -19.06
C GLN A 320 3.82 -28.25 -17.72
N SER A 321 3.58 -27.10 -17.07
CA SER A 321 4.21 -26.71 -15.83
C SER A 321 3.39 -27.11 -14.59
N LEU A 322 3.90 -26.82 -13.41
CA LEU A 322 3.19 -26.95 -12.14
C LEU A 322 2.71 -25.58 -11.59
N GLY A 323 2.26 -24.69 -12.49
CA GLY A 323 1.72 -23.37 -12.17
C GLY A 323 2.46 -22.21 -12.83
N CYS A 324 3.73 -22.36 -13.13
CA CYS A 324 4.52 -21.32 -13.80
C CYS A 324 4.10 -21.10 -15.25
N VAL A 325 4.42 -19.92 -15.78
CA VAL A 325 4.37 -19.60 -17.21
C VAL A 325 5.77 -19.77 -17.77
N GLU A 326 6.02 -20.94 -18.37
CA GLU A 326 7.31 -21.30 -18.96
C GLU A 326 7.41 -20.81 -20.40
N MET A 327 8.57 -20.32 -20.78
CA MET A 327 8.83 -19.86 -22.15
C MET A 327 10.25 -20.25 -22.62
N PRO A 328 10.51 -20.26 -23.95
CA PRO A 328 11.88 -20.41 -24.45
C PRO A 328 12.83 -19.43 -23.79
N PHE A 329 14.08 -19.81 -23.55
CA PHE A 329 15.08 -18.93 -22.94
C PHE A 329 15.22 -17.59 -23.69
N ALA A 330 15.17 -17.62 -25.03
CA ALA A 330 15.23 -16.40 -25.83
C ALA A 330 14.05 -15.47 -25.54
N SER A 331 12.84 -16.01 -25.37
CA SER A 331 11.63 -15.25 -25.02
C SER A 331 11.71 -14.69 -23.61
N ALA A 332 12.11 -15.50 -22.63
CA ALA A 332 12.26 -15.06 -21.24
C ALA A 332 13.29 -13.93 -21.11
N LYS A 333 14.39 -14.00 -21.85
CA LYS A 333 15.40 -12.93 -21.89
C LYS A 333 14.84 -11.61 -22.43
N VAL A 334 13.89 -11.67 -23.38
CA VAL A 334 13.22 -10.47 -23.92
C VAL A 334 12.21 -9.91 -22.93
N VAL A 335 11.42 -10.76 -22.26
CA VAL A 335 10.33 -10.35 -21.35
C VAL A 335 10.86 -9.79 -20.02
N TRP A 336 11.88 -10.43 -19.46
CA TRP A 336 12.35 -10.15 -18.10
C TRP A 336 12.75 -8.68 -17.81
N PRO A 337 13.39 -7.91 -18.70
CA PRO A 337 13.66 -6.49 -18.48
C PRO A 337 12.41 -5.62 -18.30
N TYR A 338 11.26 -6.08 -18.81
CA TYR A 338 9.98 -5.38 -18.78
C TYR A 338 9.04 -5.85 -17.67
N THR A 339 9.52 -6.71 -16.79
CA THR A 339 8.74 -7.22 -15.64
C THR A 339 9.37 -6.82 -14.30
N PRO A 340 9.74 -5.53 -14.04
CA PRO A 340 10.14 -5.07 -12.72
C PRO A 340 9.05 -5.36 -11.67
N LEU A 341 9.38 -5.18 -10.38
CA LEU A 341 8.40 -5.32 -9.31
C LEU A 341 7.24 -4.34 -9.55
N GLY A 342 6.02 -4.79 -9.35
CA GLY A 342 4.81 -4.01 -9.63
C GLY A 342 4.23 -4.19 -11.04
N THR A 343 4.99 -4.72 -12.00
CA THR A 343 4.45 -5.02 -13.34
C THR A 343 3.29 -6.01 -13.23
N LEU A 344 2.17 -5.69 -13.87
CA LEU A 344 0.99 -6.55 -13.83
C LEU A 344 1.08 -7.68 -14.86
N VAL A 345 0.74 -8.89 -14.40
CA VAL A 345 0.58 -10.09 -15.20
C VAL A 345 -0.88 -10.54 -15.09
N THR A 346 -1.60 -10.59 -16.22
CA THR A 346 -2.95 -11.17 -16.29
C THR A 346 -2.87 -12.55 -16.91
N VAL A 347 -3.49 -13.54 -16.26
CA VAL A 347 -3.65 -14.91 -16.76
C VAL A 347 -5.14 -15.20 -16.94
N HIS A 348 -5.57 -15.71 -18.11
CA HIS A 348 -6.98 -15.92 -18.43
C HIS A 348 -7.20 -17.09 -19.39
#